data_92e7284f05bb241b14b5e61cfe1e0cd4
#
_entry.id   92e7284f05bb241b14b5e61cfe1e0cd4
#
_cell.length_a   1.000
_cell.length_b   1.000
_cell.length_c   1.000
_cell.angle_alpha   90.00
_cell.angle_beta   90.00
_cell.angle_gamma   90.00
#
_symmetry.space_group_name_H-M   'P 1'
#
loop_
_entity.id
_entity.type
_entity.pdbx_description
1 polymer ?
#
loop_
_entity_poly.entity_id
_entity_poly.type
_entity_poly.pdbx_seq_one_letter_code
_entity_poly.pdbx_strand_id
1 'polypeptide(L)'
;MKKIFINHRIFKAALFLGLASLFASCQMSKTQTGNDVDAGDTIPLKYAQHLTMVKHGEEYTEVILANPWKEGTLLHRYILVPKGKEGNETVTRLALRRASAARCATDTVRTPVTSSVVFMGPHCQLMYELGCKNAISGVCDMNYINIPDIKKRVVDCGSSMQPDIERI
;
A
#
# COMPACT_ATOMS: atom_id res chain seq x y z
N MET A 1 -54.88 40.21 -41.83
CA MET A 1 -54.18 39.66 -40.67
C MET A 1 -54.62 38.20 -40.46
N LYS A 2 -53.79 37.23 -40.85
CA LYS A 2 -54.10 35.80 -40.65
C LYS A 2 -53.66 35.39 -39.26
N LYS A 3 -54.62 35.03 -38.39
CA LYS A 3 -54.31 34.45 -37.07
C LYS A 3 -53.88 32.98 -37.26
N ILE A 4 -52.62 32.69 -36.93
CA ILE A 4 -52.05 31.34 -36.93
C ILE A 4 -52.55 30.66 -35.63
N PHE A 5 -53.51 29.76 -35.75
CA PHE A 5 -53.96 28.90 -34.65
C PHE A 5 -52.89 27.82 -34.44
N ILE A 6 -51.99 28.05 -33.49
CA ILE A 6 -51.03 27.01 -33.07
C ILE A 6 -51.80 25.97 -32.26
N ASN A 7 -51.89 24.76 -32.80
CA ASN A 7 -52.63 23.66 -32.19
C ASN A 7 -51.91 23.23 -30.88
N HIS A 8 -52.56 23.56 -29.79
CA HIS A 8 -52.02 23.35 -28.41
C HIS A 8 -51.60 21.89 -28.10
N ARG A 9 -52.16 20.93 -28.87
CA ARG A 9 -51.80 19.52 -28.74
C ARG A 9 -50.41 19.22 -29.35
N ILE A 10 -50.05 19.87 -30.45
CA ILE A 10 -48.75 19.71 -31.10
C ILE A 10 -47.67 20.37 -30.27
N PHE A 11 -47.97 21.52 -29.65
CA PHE A 11 -47.02 22.20 -28.78
C PHE A 11 -46.70 21.41 -27.50
N LYS A 12 -47.71 20.75 -26.90
CA LYS A 12 -47.48 19.86 -25.75
C LYS A 12 -46.68 18.60 -26.11
N ALA A 13 -46.92 18.02 -27.30
CA ALA A 13 -46.17 16.85 -27.77
C ALA A 13 -44.69 17.20 -28.06
N ALA A 14 -44.43 18.37 -28.67
CA ALA A 14 -43.06 18.84 -28.93
C ALA A 14 -42.31 19.18 -27.63
N LEU A 15 -42.99 19.72 -26.61
CA LEU A 15 -42.40 20.01 -25.31
C LEU A 15 -42.07 18.70 -24.54
N PHE A 16 -42.90 17.67 -24.65
CA PHE A 16 -42.62 16.38 -24.03
C PHE A 16 -41.48 15.63 -24.71
N LEU A 17 -41.35 15.71 -26.04
CA LEU A 17 -40.23 15.12 -26.77
C LEU A 17 -38.89 15.84 -26.46
N GLY A 18 -38.94 17.16 -26.26
CA GLY A 18 -37.74 17.95 -25.88
C GLY A 18 -37.24 17.65 -24.47
N LEU A 19 -38.15 17.35 -23.53
CA LEU A 19 -37.77 17.02 -22.14
C LEU A 19 -37.22 15.60 -22.01
N ALA A 20 -37.66 14.66 -22.84
CA ALA A 20 -37.19 13.28 -22.83
C ALA A 20 -35.72 13.17 -23.34
N SER A 21 -35.25 14.08 -24.19
CA SER A 21 -33.91 14.08 -24.70
C SER A 21 -32.85 14.59 -23.70
N LEU A 22 -33.26 15.25 -22.61
CA LEU A 22 -32.36 15.73 -21.57
C LEU A 22 -31.93 14.66 -20.55
N PHE A 23 -32.67 13.52 -20.52
CA PHE A 23 -32.31 12.41 -19.63
C PHE A 23 -31.40 11.34 -20.26
N ALA A 24 -31.11 11.43 -21.55
CA ALA A 24 -30.26 10.48 -22.25
C ALA A 24 -28.74 10.84 -22.22
N SER A 25 -28.35 11.94 -21.51
CA SER A 25 -26.96 12.41 -21.50
C SER A 25 -26.17 12.11 -20.22
N CYS A 26 -26.62 11.13 -19.42
CA CYS A 26 -25.82 10.64 -18.30
C CYS A 26 -25.45 9.15 -18.47
N GLN A 27 -25.01 8.76 -19.65
CA GLN A 27 -24.04 7.69 -19.74
C GLN A 27 -22.68 8.35 -19.49
N MET A 28 -22.27 8.35 -18.24
CA MET A 28 -20.91 8.62 -17.86
C MET A 28 -20.05 7.53 -18.51
N SER A 29 -19.61 7.79 -19.74
CA SER A 29 -18.50 7.07 -20.32
C SER A 29 -17.40 7.13 -19.29
N LYS A 30 -17.04 5.98 -18.69
CA LYS A 30 -15.74 5.81 -18.11
C LYS A 30 -14.77 6.08 -19.26
N THR A 31 -14.36 7.32 -19.38
CA THR A 31 -13.19 7.69 -20.14
C THR A 31 -12.06 6.95 -19.42
N GLN A 32 -11.73 5.79 -19.93
CA GLN A 32 -10.41 5.21 -19.73
C GLN A 32 -9.44 6.21 -20.33
N THR A 33 -9.10 7.21 -19.53
CA THR A 33 -7.91 8.00 -19.79
C THR A 33 -6.76 7.04 -19.58
N GLY A 34 -6.18 6.60 -20.67
CA GLY A 34 -5.05 5.70 -20.72
C GLY A 34 -3.91 6.22 -19.86
N ASN A 35 -3.76 5.58 -18.77
CA ASN A 35 -2.56 5.18 -18.09
C ASN A 35 -2.96 3.87 -17.43
N ASP A 36 -2.67 2.76 -18.10
CA ASP A 36 -2.55 1.45 -17.48
C ASP A 36 -1.44 1.54 -16.44
N VAL A 37 -1.76 2.18 -15.35
CA VAL A 37 -1.02 2.04 -14.11
C VAL A 37 -1.45 0.68 -13.62
N ASP A 38 -0.61 -0.31 -13.83
CA ASP A 38 -0.75 -1.67 -13.39
C ASP A 38 -1.48 -1.69 -12.04
N ALA A 39 -2.75 -2.11 -12.07
CA ALA A 39 -3.65 -2.01 -10.92
C ALA A 39 -3.21 -2.91 -9.76
N GLY A 40 -2.21 -3.77 -10.01
CA GLY A 40 -1.68 -4.74 -9.08
C GLY A 40 -2.74 -5.73 -8.57
N ASP A 41 -2.29 -6.89 -8.14
CA ASP A 41 -3.15 -7.91 -7.56
C ASP A 41 -3.20 -7.77 -6.04
N THR A 42 -4.38 -7.54 -5.50
CA THR A 42 -4.57 -7.48 -4.04
C THR A 42 -4.48 -8.87 -3.43
N ILE A 43 -3.56 -9.04 -2.48
CA ILE A 43 -3.38 -10.29 -1.72
C ILE A 43 -4.46 -10.33 -0.63
N PRO A 44 -5.34 -11.35 -0.64
CA PRO A 44 -6.38 -11.46 0.38
C PRO A 44 -5.78 -11.78 1.75
N LEU A 45 -6.06 -10.95 2.75
CA LEU A 45 -5.61 -11.12 4.13
C LEU A 45 -6.81 -11.50 5.01
N LYS A 46 -6.74 -12.67 5.65
CA LYS A 46 -7.87 -13.21 6.42
C LYS A 46 -8.14 -12.46 7.72
N TYR A 47 -7.11 -11.98 8.39
CA TYR A 47 -7.22 -11.45 9.75
C TYR A 47 -6.81 -9.98 9.89
N ALA A 48 -6.03 -9.45 8.96
CA ALA A 48 -5.53 -8.10 9.04
C ALA A 48 -6.51 -7.09 8.41
N GLN A 49 -7.23 -6.35 9.23
CA GLN A 49 -8.25 -5.39 8.76
C GLN A 49 -7.65 -4.04 8.30
N HIS A 50 -6.52 -3.64 8.88
CA HIS A 50 -5.88 -2.35 8.59
C HIS A 50 -4.62 -2.48 7.73
N LEU A 51 -4.38 -3.68 7.19
CA LEU A 51 -3.27 -3.98 6.30
C LEU A 51 -3.80 -4.37 4.92
N THR A 52 -3.29 -3.73 3.87
CA THR A 52 -3.54 -4.11 2.49
C THR A 52 -2.21 -4.42 1.82
N MET A 53 -2.16 -5.50 1.05
CA MET A 53 -0.99 -5.85 0.25
C MET A 53 -1.40 -5.93 -1.21
N VAL A 54 -0.66 -5.26 -2.08
CA VAL A 54 -0.90 -5.23 -3.53
C VAL A 54 0.37 -5.65 -4.24
N LYS A 55 0.30 -6.76 -4.99
CA LYS A 55 1.43 -7.26 -5.77
C LYS A 55 1.39 -6.64 -7.16
N HIS A 56 2.48 -6.00 -7.56
CA HIS A 56 2.65 -5.41 -8.88
C HIS A 56 3.58 -6.29 -9.72
N GLY A 57 3.00 -7.32 -10.32
CA GLY A 57 3.75 -8.32 -11.06
C GLY A 57 4.84 -8.98 -10.21
N GLU A 58 6.02 -9.15 -10.78
CA GLU A 58 7.21 -9.65 -10.07
C GLU A 58 8.18 -8.50 -9.68
N GLU A 59 7.73 -7.26 -9.79
CA GLU A 59 8.61 -6.12 -9.61
C GLU A 59 8.63 -5.62 -8.16
N TYR A 60 7.48 -5.44 -7.55
CA TYR A 60 7.38 -5.03 -6.16
C TYR A 60 6.02 -5.38 -5.55
N THR A 61 5.97 -5.38 -4.23
CA THR A 61 4.72 -5.48 -3.48
C THR A 61 4.55 -4.22 -2.63
N GLU A 62 3.38 -3.63 -2.71
CA GLU A 62 3.00 -2.48 -1.88
C GLU A 62 2.29 -2.98 -0.63
N VAL A 63 2.71 -2.50 0.54
CA VAL A 63 2.08 -2.78 1.84
C VAL A 63 1.57 -1.47 2.40
N ILE A 64 0.27 -1.38 2.59
CA ILE A 64 -0.42 -0.16 3.02
C ILE A 64 -1.01 -0.39 4.41
N LEU A 65 -0.64 0.47 5.34
CA LEU A 65 -1.17 0.48 6.69
C LEU A 65 -2.20 1.60 6.84
N ALA A 66 -3.47 1.24 7.00
CA ALA A 66 -4.51 2.20 7.34
C ALA A 66 -4.37 2.65 8.80
N ASN A 67 -4.75 3.88 9.08
CA ASN A 67 -4.74 4.40 10.44
C ASN A 67 -5.98 3.91 11.21
N PRO A 68 -5.82 3.06 12.24
CA PRO A 68 -6.96 2.52 12.98
C PRO A 68 -7.66 3.55 13.87
N TRP A 69 -7.01 4.69 14.14
CA TRP A 69 -7.56 5.75 14.98
C TRP A 69 -8.15 6.92 14.20
N LYS A 70 -7.86 7.01 12.89
CA LYS A 70 -8.35 8.09 12.05
C LYS A 70 -8.75 7.55 10.68
N GLU A 71 -10.04 7.36 10.50
CA GLU A 71 -10.62 6.84 9.27
C GLU A 71 -10.22 7.66 8.03
N GLY A 72 -10.02 6.99 6.91
CA GLY A 72 -9.65 7.60 5.63
C GLY A 72 -8.19 8.11 5.55
N THR A 73 -7.36 7.87 6.58
CA THR A 73 -5.95 8.24 6.56
C THR A 73 -5.06 7.00 6.57
N LEU A 74 -3.86 7.13 6.00
CA LEU A 74 -2.84 6.09 6.05
C LEU A 74 -1.84 6.38 7.16
N LEU A 75 -1.38 5.34 7.82
CA LEU A 75 -0.33 5.40 8.82
C LEU A 75 1.04 5.36 8.15
N HIS A 76 1.24 4.37 7.29
CA HIS A 76 2.50 4.13 6.62
C HIS A 76 2.31 3.31 5.34
N ARG A 77 3.31 3.36 4.47
CA ARG A 77 3.39 2.55 3.27
C ARG A 77 4.80 1.96 3.12
N TYR A 78 4.87 0.68 2.78
CA TYR A 78 6.14 0.04 2.43
C TYR A 78 6.10 -0.44 0.99
N ILE A 79 7.19 -0.24 0.29
CA ILE A 79 7.43 -0.79 -1.05
C ILE A 79 8.46 -1.90 -0.92
N LEU A 80 8.00 -3.14 -1.05
CA LEU A 80 8.86 -4.32 -0.95
C LEU A 80 9.40 -4.64 -2.34
N VAL A 81 10.71 -4.47 -2.54
CA VAL A 81 11.38 -4.71 -3.82
C VAL A 81 12.23 -5.98 -3.72
N PRO A 82 12.01 -7.01 -4.55
CA PRO A 82 12.85 -8.21 -4.56
C PRO A 82 14.32 -7.89 -4.89
N LYS A 83 15.25 -8.50 -4.16
CA LYS A 83 16.68 -8.47 -4.49
C LYS A 83 16.91 -9.12 -5.85
N GLY A 84 17.86 -8.58 -6.62
CA GLY A 84 18.11 -9.02 -7.99
C GLY A 84 17.29 -8.25 -9.06
N LYS A 85 16.32 -7.45 -8.65
CA LYS A 85 15.63 -6.46 -9.51
C LYS A 85 16.22 -5.04 -9.33
N GLU A 86 17.43 -4.96 -8.82
CA GLU A 86 18.08 -3.72 -8.36
C GLU A 86 18.42 -2.73 -9.49
N GLY A 87 18.41 -3.19 -10.75
CA GLY A 87 18.64 -2.34 -11.92
C GLY A 87 17.38 -1.58 -12.39
N ASN A 88 16.21 -1.84 -11.80
CA ASN A 88 14.99 -1.20 -12.24
C ASN A 88 14.71 0.08 -11.44
N GLU A 89 15.57 1.09 -11.65
CA GLU A 89 15.39 2.44 -11.12
C GLU A 89 14.02 3.03 -11.45
N THR A 90 13.44 2.59 -12.57
CA THR A 90 12.10 2.93 -13.02
C THR A 90 11.04 2.45 -12.03
N VAL A 91 11.16 1.22 -11.51
CA VAL A 91 10.21 0.64 -10.54
C VAL A 91 10.28 1.37 -9.21
N THR A 92 11.48 1.61 -8.69
CA THR A 92 11.67 2.36 -7.44
C THR A 92 11.11 3.77 -7.59
N ARG A 93 11.37 4.45 -8.71
CA ARG A 93 10.88 5.79 -8.99
C ARG A 93 9.36 5.82 -9.18
N LEU A 94 8.77 4.83 -9.84
CA LEU A 94 7.32 4.72 -10.03
C LEU A 94 6.61 4.47 -8.70
N ALA A 95 7.14 3.56 -7.89
CA ALA A 95 6.65 3.26 -6.55
C ALA A 95 6.71 4.50 -5.65
N LEU A 96 7.81 5.24 -5.66
CA LEU A 96 7.96 6.50 -4.91
C LEU A 96 7.01 7.60 -5.40
N ARG A 97 6.77 7.71 -6.71
CA ARG A 97 5.81 8.68 -7.26
C ARG A 97 4.38 8.38 -6.82
N ARG A 98 3.98 7.12 -6.77
CA ARG A 98 2.68 6.69 -6.22
C ARG A 98 2.58 6.96 -4.73
N ALA A 99 3.67 6.72 -4.00
CA ALA A 99 3.76 6.97 -2.58
C ALA A 99 3.63 8.46 -2.22
N SER A 100 4.29 9.35 -2.97
CA SER A 100 4.23 10.80 -2.72
C SER A 100 2.83 11.38 -2.94
N ALA A 101 2.03 10.78 -3.84
CA ALA A 101 0.63 11.18 -4.05
C ALA A 101 -0.28 10.87 -2.84
N ALA A 102 0.08 9.91 -1.99
CA ALA A 102 -0.75 9.42 -0.90
C ALA A 102 -0.61 10.19 0.43
N ARG A 103 0.25 11.20 0.49
CA ARG A 103 0.50 12.04 1.70
C ARG A 103 0.76 11.23 2.99
N CYS A 104 1.39 10.06 2.89
CA CYS A 104 1.84 9.28 4.04
C CYS A 104 3.33 8.96 3.92
N ALA A 105 3.96 8.68 5.07
CA ALA A 105 5.34 8.21 5.11
C ALA A 105 5.47 6.90 4.32
N THR A 106 6.53 6.80 3.52
CA THR A 106 6.76 5.65 2.64
C THR A 106 8.23 5.25 2.67
N ASP A 107 8.47 3.97 2.93
CA ASP A 107 9.79 3.39 2.91
C ASP A 107 9.92 2.26 1.88
N THR A 108 11.11 2.11 1.34
CA THR A 108 11.43 1.00 0.43
C THR A 108 12.26 -0.04 1.16
N VAL A 109 11.82 -1.29 1.11
CA VAL A 109 12.50 -2.42 1.75
C VAL A 109 12.90 -3.45 0.70
N ARG A 110 14.17 -3.83 0.70
CA ARG A 110 14.69 -4.91 -0.16
C ARG A 110 14.37 -6.27 0.44
N THR A 111 13.70 -7.14 -0.32
CA THR A 111 13.29 -8.47 0.13
C THR A 111 14.00 -9.58 -0.66
N PRO A 112 14.30 -10.73 -0.01
CA PRO A 112 14.13 -11.00 1.41
C PRO A 112 15.09 -10.19 2.28
N VAL A 113 14.64 -9.81 3.50
CA VAL A 113 15.51 -9.19 4.49
C VAL A 113 16.50 -10.26 5.00
N THR A 114 17.80 -9.98 4.87
CA THR A 114 18.85 -10.95 5.25
C THR A 114 19.61 -10.55 6.50
N SER A 115 19.45 -9.28 6.93
CA SER A 115 20.07 -8.74 8.14
C SER A 115 19.11 -7.76 8.79
N SER A 116 18.85 -7.94 10.07
CA SER A 116 17.98 -7.06 10.85
C SER A 116 18.45 -7.00 12.30
N VAL A 117 18.21 -5.88 12.94
CA VAL A 117 18.35 -5.72 14.38
C VAL A 117 16.98 -5.71 15.01
N VAL A 118 16.79 -6.53 16.04
CA VAL A 118 15.51 -6.67 16.73
C VAL A 118 15.60 -6.03 18.11
N PHE A 119 14.77 -5.05 18.35
CA PHE A 119 14.79 -4.24 19.58
C PHE A 119 14.06 -4.87 20.76
N MET A 120 13.16 -5.83 20.51
CA MET A 120 12.30 -6.38 21.56
C MET A 120 12.21 -7.90 21.48
N GLY A 121 12.29 -8.59 22.62
CA GLY A 121 12.20 -10.04 22.72
C GLY A 121 10.98 -10.65 22.03
N PRO A 122 9.75 -10.11 22.17
CA PRO A 122 8.57 -10.64 21.47
C PRO A 122 8.71 -10.63 19.94
N HIS A 123 9.33 -9.62 19.35
CA HIS A 123 9.58 -9.60 17.90
C HIS A 123 10.62 -10.65 17.49
N CYS A 124 11.61 -10.89 18.35
CA CYS A 124 12.59 -11.92 18.14
C CYS A 124 11.94 -13.32 18.11
N GLN A 125 11.03 -13.59 19.06
CA GLN A 125 10.25 -14.83 19.10
C GLN A 125 9.36 -14.99 17.86
N LEU A 126 8.69 -13.92 17.44
CA LEU A 126 7.85 -13.93 16.24
C LEU A 126 8.66 -14.30 14.99
N MET A 127 9.83 -13.69 14.80
CA MET A 127 10.72 -14.02 13.67
C MET A 127 11.24 -15.45 13.74
N TYR A 128 11.47 -15.98 14.94
CA TYR A 128 11.85 -17.37 15.16
C TYR A 128 10.74 -18.32 14.72
N GLU A 129 9.52 -18.11 15.18
CA GLU A 129 8.34 -18.93 14.83
C GLU A 129 8.00 -18.90 13.34
N LEU A 130 8.22 -17.75 12.68
CA LEU A 130 8.06 -17.60 11.23
C LEU A 130 9.20 -18.21 10.41
N GLY A 131 10.19 -18.86 11.05
CA GLY A 131 11.33 -19.44 10.36
C GLY A 131 12.37 -18.43 9.87
N CYS A 132 12.24 -17.16 10.25
CA CYS A 132 13.08 -16.05 9.80
C CYS A 132 14.27 -15.76 10.73
N LYS A 133 14.60 -16.68 11.64
CA LYS A 133 15.68 -16.47 12.63
C LYS A 133 17.02 -16.08 12.02
N ASN A 134 17.33 -16.58 10.83
CA ASN A 134 18.60 -16.30 10.14
C ASN A 134 18.74 -14.85 9.66
N ALA A 135 17.63 -14.12 9.55
CA ALA A 135 17.64 -12.71 9.22
C ALA A 135 17.94 -11.81 10.42
N ILE A 136 18.01 -12.35 11.62
CA ILE A 136 18.38 -11.60 12.83
C ILE A 136 19.89 -11.59 12.95
N SER A 137 20.52 -10.41 12.86
CA SER A 137 21.98 -10.21 13.01
C SER A 137 22.34 -9.57 14.36
N GLY A 138 21.44 -8.79 14.93
CA GLY A 138 21.64 -8.15 16.21
C GLY A 138 20.34 -8.07 17.01
N VAL A 139 20.45 -7.96 18.31
CA VAL A 139 19.33 -7.75 19.22
C VAL A 139 19.69 -6.69 20.26
N CYS A 140 18.69 -5.93 20.68
CA CYS A 140 18.79 -5.14 21.89
C CYS A 140 18.27 -5.97 23.08
N ASP A 141 18.65 -5.55 24.29
CA ASP A 141 18.25 -6.19 25.53
C ASP A 141 18.47 -7.73 25.51
N MET A 142 19.67 -8.15 25.11
CA MET A 142 20.11 -9.54 24.96
C MET A 142 19.72 -10.42 26.15
N ASN A 143 19.67 -9.87 27.36
CA ASN A 143 19.35 -10.61 28.57
C ASN A 143 17.92 -11.16 28.57
N TYR A 144 17.00 -10.48 27.88
CA TYR A 144 15.60 -10.90 27.77
C TYR A 144 15.31 -11.83 26.59
N ILE A 145 16.32 -12.14 25.78
CA ILE A 145 16.18 -13.12 24.71
C ILE A 145 16.33 -14.53 25.27
N ASN A 146 15.27 -15.33 25.18
CA ASN A 146 15.24 -16.70 25.72
C ASN A 146 15.44 -17.78 24.65
N ILE A 147 15.93 -17.40 23.46
CA ILE A 147 16.17 -18.33 22.34
C ILE A 147 17.66 -18.59 22.23
N PRO A 148 18.17 -19.76 22.68
CA PRO A 148 19.62 -20.04 22.73
C PRO A 148 20.32 -19.95 21.38
N ASP A 149 19.65 -20.40 20.31
CA ASP A 149 20.18 -20.37 18.94
C ASP A 149 20.45 -18.94 18.45
N ILE A 150 19.56 -18.00 18.80
CA ILE A 150 19.72 -16.60 18.46
C ILE A 150 20.81 -15.99 19.32
N LYS A 151 20.73 -16.17 20.62
CA LYS A 151 21.66 -15.61 21.60
C LYS A 151 23.13 -15.92 21.32
N LYS A 152 23.42 -17.12 20.80
CA LYS A 152 24.80 -17.54 20.47
C LYS A 152 25.36 -16.91 19.19
N ARG A 153 24.49 -16.38 18.33
CA ARG A 153 24.86 -16.00 16.97
C ARG A 153 24.83 -14.50 16.70
N VAL A 154 23.94 -13.79 17.38
CA VAL A 154 23.67 -12.37 17.10
C VAL A 154 24.54 -11.43 17.92
N VAL A 155 24.70 -10.21 17.44
CA VAL A 155 25.40 -9.14 18.15
C VAL A 155 24.48 -8.54 19.21
N ASP A 156 25.02 -8.27 20.40
CA ASP A 156 24.34 -7.46 21.41
C ASP A 156 24.49 -5.98 21.06
N CYS A 157 23.36 -5.34 20.74
CA CYS A 157 23.28 -3.93 20.35
C CYS A 157 22.89 -3.01 21.53
N GLY A 158 23.08 -3.48 22.77
CA GLY A 158 22.82 -2.70 23.98
C GLY A 158 21.35 -2.67 24.39
N SER A 159 20.93 -1.61 25.04
CA SER A 159 19.54 -1.45 25.48
C SER A 159 18.62 -0.98 24.36
N SER A 160 17.39 -1.46 24.31
CA SER A 160 16.37 -0.99 23.37
C SER A 160 16.01 0.48 23.53
N MET A 161 16.20 1.04 24.72
CA MET A 161 15.99 2.46 25.00
C MET A 161 17.17 3.34 24.59
N GLN A 162 18.37 2.77 24.54
CA GLN A 162 19.60 3.46 24.16
C GLN A 162 20.49 2.47 23.40
N PRO A 163 20.17 2.20 22.14
CA PRO A 163 20.92 1.24 21.35
C PRO A 163 22.33 1.75 21.01
N ASP A 164 23.25 0.84 20.92
CA ASP A 164 24.61 1.10 20.44
C ASP A 164 24.59 1.17 18.91
N ILE A 165 24.49 2.39 18.38
CA ILE A 165 24.37 2.65 16.94
C ILE A 165 25.61 2.19 16.17
N GLU A 166 26.77 2.14 16.81
CA GLU A 166 28.02 1.69 16.16
C GLU A 166 28.03 0.17 15.90
N ARG A 167 27.16 -0.58 16.58
CA ARG A 167 27.01 -2.03 16.41
C ARG A 167 25.87 -2.41 15.48
N ILE A 168 25.03 -1.47 15.09
CA ILE A 168 23.91 -1.66 14.18
C ILE A 168 24.36 -1.39 12.74
#